data_59bbcb3d49136cd24d504a9ba77709c2
#
_entry.id   59bbcb3d49136cd24d504a9ba77709c2
#
_cell.length_a   1.000
_cell.length_b   1.000
_cell.length_c   1.000
_cell.angle_alpha   90.00
_cell.angle_beta   90.00
_cell.angle_gamma   90.00
#
_symmetry.space_group_name_H-M   'P 1'
#
loop_
_entity.id
_entity.type
_entity.pdbx_description
1 polymer ?
#
loop_
_entity_poly.entity_id
_entity_poly.type
_entity_poly.pdbx_seq_one_letter_code
_entity_poly.pdbx_strand_id
1 'polypeptide(L)'
;MLEYEKAIARITTLSVEVNGWGMRRFAVMGSKGTVEIKPIELNVKMTKSNADIATNAYADMHENVDVQDVPTLSRYDEMMKDLHLSVIGEKKNPYSYEHELAVQRTLYRITGEN
;
A
#
# COMPACT_ATOMS: atom_id res chain seq x y z
N MET A 1 -3.26 -13.10 -8.25
CA MET A 1 -4.16 -11.98 -8.53
C MET A 1 -5.39 -12.18 -7.69
N LEU A 2 -5.89 -11.13 -7.05
CA LEU A 2 -7.10 -11.14 -6.23
C LEU A 2 -8.15 -10.27 -6.89
N GLU A 3 -9.35 -10.77 -7.01
CA GLU A 3 -10.48 -10.06 -7.60
C GLU A 3 -11.51 -9.75 -6.52
N TYR A 4 -11.97 -8.51 -6.51
CA TYR A 4 -13.01 -7.97 -5.65
C TYR A 4 -14.12 -7.39 -6.52
N GLU A 5 -15.28 -7.16 -5.96
CA GLU A 5 -16.44 -6.61 -6.70
C GLU A 5 -16.12 -5.35 -7.52
N LYS A 6 -15.29 -4.48 -7.00
CA LYS A 6 -14.94 -3.19 -7.63
C LYS A 6 -13.43 -2.92 -7.71
N ALA A 7 -12.60 -3.94 -7.51
CA ALA A 7 -11.16 -3.78 -7.51
C ALA A 7 -10.44 -5.08 -7.91
N ILE A 8 -9.24 -4.90 -8.42
CA ILE A 8 -8.30 -5.99 -8.67
C ILE A 8 -7.01 -5.67 -7.94
N ALA A 9 -6.48 -6.62 -7.19
CA ALA A 9 -5.17 -6.50 -6.59
C ALA A 9 -4.20 -7.51 -7.20
N ARG A 10 -3.01 -7.03 -7.56
CA ARG A 10 -1.91 -7.86 -8.04
C ARG A 10 -0.76 -7.80 -7.06
N ILE A 11 -0.36 -8.96 -6.56
CA ILE A 11 0.82 -9.12 -5.72
C ILE A 11 1.85 -9.92 -6.52
N THR A 12 3.06 -9.42 -6.59
CA THR A 12 4.19 -10.07 -7.25
C THR A 12 5.36 -10.07 -6.28
N THR A 13 5.94 -11.24 -6.04
CA THR A 13 7.13 -11.42 -5.22
C THR A 13 8.20 -12.13 -6.04
N LEU A 14 9.43 -11.62 -5.99
CA LEU A 14 10.59 -12.19 -6.64
C LEU A 14 11.75 -12.17 -5.66
N SER A 15 12.45 -13.30 -5.53
CA SER A 15 13.57 -13.44 -4.60
C SER A 15 14.94 -13.37 -5.26
N VAL A 16 14.98 -13.36 -6.60
CA VAL A 16 16.21 -13.39 -7.41
C VAL A 16 16.43 -12.15 -8.26
N GLU A 17 15.72 -11.09 -7.96
CA GLU A 17 15.77 -9.88 -8.76
C GLU A 17 17.02 -9.04 -8.47
N VAL A 18 17.74 -8.67 -9.53
CA VAL A 18 18.86 -7.72 -9.44
C VAL A 18 18.30 -6.35 -9.05
N ASN A 19 18.89 -5.71 -8.05
CA ASN A 19 18.39 -4.44 -7.48
C ASN A 19 16.97 -4.52 -6.92
N GLY A 20 16.63 -5.63 -6.28
CA GLY A 20 15.29 -5.87 -5.75
C GLY A 20 14.77 -4.79 -4.80
N TRP A 21 15.67 -4.14 -4.04
CA TRP A 21 15.30 -2.99 -3.20
C TRP A 21 14.68 -1.85 -4.01
N GLY A 22 15.33 -1.41 -5.08
CA GLY A 22 14.86 -0.31 -5.92
C GLY A 22 13.59 -0.65 -6.72
N MET A 23 13.30 -1.94 -6.88
CA MET A 23 12.13 -2.42 -7.63
C MET A 23 10.89 -2.63 -6.77
N ARG A 24 11.03 -2.60 -5.44
CA ARG A 24 9.89 -2.69 -4.52
C ARG A 24 8.91 -1.55 -4.81
N ARG A 25 7.68 -1.89 -5.11
CA ARG A 25 6.66 -0.93 -5.53
C ARG A 25 5.33 -1.24 -4.88
N PHE A 26 4.67 -0.19 -4.42
CA PHE A 26 3.25 -0.21 -4.09
C PHE A 26 2.54 0.84 -4.93
N ALA A 27 1.48 0.48 -5.61
CA ALA A 27 0.70 1.42 -6.41
C ALA A 27 -0.80 1.14 -6.24
N VAL A 28 -1.56 2.21 -6.08
CA VAL A 28 -3.03 2.20 -6.09
C VAL A 28 -3.48 3.11 -7.20
N MET A 29 -4.27 2.58 -8.11
CA MET A 29 -4.83 3.32 -9.26
C MET A 29 -6.34 3.35 -9.12
N GLY A 30 -6.89 4.53 -9.13
CA GLY A 30 -8.33 4.75 -9.03
C GLY A 30 -8.82 5.78 -10.03
N SER A 31 -10.13 5.87 -10.20
CA SER A 31 -10.76 6.83 -11.12
C SER A 31 -10.52 8.29 -10.75
N LYS A 32 -10.15 8.56 -9.49
CA LYS A 32 -9.92 9.92 -8.97
C LYS A 32 -8.45 10.25 -8.75
N GLY A 33 -7.56 9.31 -9.00
CA GLY A 33 -6.13 9.52 -8.83
C GLY A 33 -5.34 8.24 -8.68
N THR A 34 -4.03 8.42 -8.59
CA THR A 34 -3.05 7.34 -8.43
C THR A 34 -2.07 7.71 -7.33
N VAL A 35 -1.75 6.74 -6.49
CA VAL A 35 -0.65 6.83 -5.53
C VAL A 35 0.40 5.78 -5.89
N GLU A 36 1.64 6.15 -5.95
CA GLU A 36 2.77 5.24 -6.17
C GLU A 36 3.86 5.49 -5.12
N ILE A 37 4.36 4.41 -4.54
CA ILE A 37 5.52 4.40 -3.65
C ILE A 37 6.58 3.49 -4.26
N LYS A 38 7.73 4.05 -4.64
CA LYS A 38 8.83 3.30 -5.24
C LYS A 38 10.19 3.95 -4.96
N PRO A 39 11.11 3.26 -4.27
CA PRO A 39 10.90 2.00 -3.55
C PRO A 39 9.90 2.16 -2.39
N ILE A 40 9.31 1.08 -1.94
CA ILE A 40 8.41 1.10 -0.78
C ILE A 40 9.12 1.72 0.42
N GLU A 41 8.40 2.53 1.21
CA GLU A 41 8.87 3.30 2.35
C GLU A 41 9.59 4.62 1.99
N LEU A 42 9.79 4.88 0.68
CA LEU A 42 10.40 6.11 0.18
C LEU A 42 9.56 6.68 -0.97
N ASN A 43 9.85 7.87 -1.41
CA ASN A 43 9.36 8.47 -2.65
C ASN A 43 7.88 8.25 -2.97
N VAL A 44 7.00 8.80 -2.15
CA VAL A 44 5.57 8.80 -2.42
C VAL A 44 5.24 9.81 -3.52
N LYS A 45 4.58 9.35 -4.57
CA LYS A 45 4.03 10.20 -5.64
C LYS A 45 2.52 10.06 -5.65
N MET A 46 1.83 11.18 -5.71
CA MET A 46 0.38 11.21 -5.80
C MET A 46 -0.05 12.12 -6.94
N THR A 47 -0.97 11.62 -7.76
CA THR A 47 -1.65 12.41 -8.80
C THR A 47 -3.14 12.34 -8.56
N LYS A 48 -3.82 13.47 -8.72
CA LYS A 48 -5.29 13.54 -8.71
C LYS A 48 -5.79 13.90 -10.09
N SER A 49 -6.92 13.34 -10.49
CA SER A 49 -7.64 13.83 -11.66
C SER A 49 -8.27 15.19 -11.32
N ASN A 50 -8.16 16.12 -12.24
CA ASN A 50 -8.87 17.38 -12.15
C ASN A 50 -10.12 17.30 -13.04
N ALA A 51 -11.31 17.23 -12.42
CA ALA A 51 -12.57 17.06 -13.11
C ALA A 51 -12.94 18.27 -13.98
N ASP A 52 -12.44 19.46 -13.63
CA ASP A 52 -12.78 20.70 -14.33
C ASP A 52 -12.09 20.82 -15.69
N ILE A 53 -11.03 20.05 -15.89
CA ILE A 53 -10.21 20.05 -17.10
C ILE A 53 -10.12 18.66 -17.76
N ALA A 54 -10.83 17.67 -17.25
CA ALA A 54 -10.87 16.34 -17.83
C ALA A 54 -11.68 16.33 -19.13
N THR A 55 -11.02 16.18 -20.26
CA THR A 55 -11.64 15.97 -21.54
C THR A 55 -11.41 14.55 -22.02
N ASN A 56 -12.47 13.79 -22.16
CA ASN A 56 -12.48 12.45 -22.74
C ASN A 56 -11.65 11.34 -22.06
N ALA A 57 -11.85 10.14 -22.48
CA ALA A 57 -11.50 8.81 -22.01
C ALA A 57 -10.17 8.59 -21.25
N TYR A 58 -9.21 9.46 -21.38
CA TYR A 58 -7.99 9.48 -20.56
C TYR A 58 -7.92 10.82 -19.86
N ALA A 59 -7.88 10.79 -18.53
CA ALA A 59 -7.67 12.00 -17.74
C ALA A 59 -6.21 12.46 -17.91
N ASP A 60 -5.90 13.06 -19.05
CA ASP A 60 -4.60 13.70 -19.28
C ASP A 60 -4.39 14.91 -18.38
N MET A 61 -5.47 15.38 -17.77
CA MET A 61 -5.48 16.51 -16.89
C MET A 61 -5.42 16.04 -15.45
N HIS A 62 -4.23 16.05 -14.92
CA HIS A 62 -3.96 15.68 -13.54
C HIS A 62 -3.09 16.75 -12.88
N GLU A 63 -3.25 16.89 -11.60
CA GLU A 63 -2.35 17.66 -10.76
C GLU A 63 -1.44 16.72 -9.94
N ASN A 64 -0.17 17.03 -9.87
CA ASN A 64 0.74 16.39 -8.94
C ASN A 64 0.48 16.98 -7.56
N VAL A 65 0.19 16.10 -6.61
CA VAL A 65 0.06 16.48 -5.21
C VAL A 65 1.40 16.31 -4.54
N ASP A 66 1.93 17.39 -3.99
CA ASP A 66 3.10 17.32 -3.16
C ASP A 66 2.71 16.64 -1.84
N VAL A 67 3.21 15.42 -1.65
CA VAL A 67 2.98 14.64 -0.42
C VAL A 67 4.07 15.03 0.55
N GLN A 68 3.80 16.07 1.32
CA GLN A 68 4.67 16.53 2.40
C GLN A 68 4.53 15.63 3.62
N ASP A 69 5.57 15.59 4.43
CA ASP A 69 5.58 14.91 5.73
C ASP A 69 5.31 13.40 5.69
N VAL A 70 5.79 12.73 4.65
CA VAL A 70 5.94 11.27 4.75
C VAL A 70 7.07 11.01 5.75
N PRO A 71 6.74 10.58 6.97
CA PRO A 71 7.78 10.38 7.96
C PRO A 71 8.71 9.28 7.48
N THR A 72 10.00 9.58 7.45
CA THR A 72 11.04 8.56 7.27
C THR A 72 11.11 7.76 8.56
N LEU A 73 10.11 6.91 8.76
CA LEU A 73 10.04 6.08 9.96
C LEU A 73 11.11 5.00 9.87
N SER A 74 11.88 4.85 10.92
CA SER A 74 12.61 3.62 11.14
C SER A 74 11.58 2.47 11.10
N ARG A 75 11.84 1.49 10.29
CA ARG A 75 10.94 0.37 10.00
C ARG A 75 10.42 -0.35 11.24
N TYR A 76 11.17 -0.31 12.31
CA TYR A 76 10.89 -1.08 13.53
C TYR A 76 10.56 -0.21 14.73
N ASP A 77 10.93 1.07 14.76
CA ASP A 77 10.79 1.92 15.94
C ASP A 77 9.31 2.14 16.31
N GLU A 78 8.49 2.50 15.33
CA GLU A 78 7.05 2.66 15.58
C GLU A 78 6.35 1.33 15.89
N MET A 79 6.78 0.24 15.26
CA MET A 79 6.25 -1.09 15.56
C MET A 79 6.57 -1.52 16.99
N MET A 80 7.80 -1.28 17.46
CA MET A 80 8.20 -1.59 18.84
C MET A 80 7.49 -0.71 19.87
N LYS A 81 7.32 0.57 19.53
CA LYS A 81 6.54 1.49 20.36
C LYS A 81 5.07 1.05 20.46
N ASP A 82 4.47 0.68 19.33
CA ASP A 82 3.08 0.18 19.31
C ASP A 82 2.92 -1.10 20.09
N LEU A 83 3.86 -2.02 20.00
CA LEU A 83 3.89 -3.23 20.80
C LEU A 83 3.96 -2.89 22.29
N HIS A 84 4.89 -2.01 22.70
CA HIS A 84 5.00 -1.58 24.08
C HIS A 84 3.69 -0.98 24.62
N LEU A 85 3.11 -0.02 23.89
CA LEU A 85 1.84 0.61 24.28
C LEU A 85 0.68 -0.39 24.37
N SER A 86 0.68 -1.40 23.52
CA SER A 86 -0.33 -2.46 23.56
C SER A 86 -0.16 -3.38 24.77
N VAL A 87 1.09 -3.71 25.12
CA VAL A 87 1.39 -4.56 26.28
C VAL A 87 1.01 -3.88 27.60
N ILE A 88 1.28 -2.58 27.74
CA ILE A 88 0.91 -1.83 28.96
C ILE A 88 -0.56 -1.38 28.98
N GLY A 89 -1.33 -1.68 27.93
CA GLY A 89 -2.76 -1.38 27.84
C GLY A 89 -3.11 0.07 27.48
N GLU A 90 -2.14 0.88 27.08
CA GLU A 90 -2.36 2.26 26.64
C GLU A 90 -2.84 2.36 25.17
N LYS A 91 -2.62 1.33 24.41
CA LYS A 91 -3.09 1.23 23.01
C LYS A 91 -3.78 -0.12 22.79
N LYS A 92 -4.96 -0.09 22.18
CA LYS A 92 -5.62 -1.31 21.74
C LYS A 92 -5.01 -1.75 20.42
N ASN A 93 -4.66 -3.05 20.29
CA ASN A 93 -4.27 -3.60 19.00
C ASN A 93 -5.39 -3.38 17.96
N PRO A 94 -5.15 -2.68 16.88
CA PRO A 94 -6.16 -2.42 15.85
C PRO A 94 -6.54 -3.67 15.03
N TYR A 95 -5.72 -4.71 15.11
CA TYR A 95 -5.91 -5.95 14.35
C TYR A 95 -6.60 -7.02 15.22
N SER A 96 -7.77 -7.44 14.79
CA SER A 96 -8.50 -8.54 15.44
C SER A 96 -7.97 -9.90 14.95
N TYR A 97 -8.31 -10.98 15.66
CA TYR A 97 -8.00 -12.33 15.18
C TYR A 97 -8.65 -12.65 13.84
N GLU A 98 -9.84 -12.13 13.59
CA GLU A 98 -10.54 -12.29 12.31
C GLU A 98 -9.75 -11.62 11.17
N HIS A 99 -9.19 -10.44 11.43
CA HIS A 99 -8.32 -9.76 10.49
C HIS A 99 -7.07 -10.59 10.18
N GLU A 100 -6.37 -11.08 11.22
CA GLU A 100 -5.19 -11.91 11.05
C GLU A 100 -5.50 -13.20 10.28
N LEU A 101 -6.61 -13.86 10.58
CA LEU A 101 -7.05 -15.04 9.84
C LEU A 101 -7.38 -14.72 8.37
N ALA A 102 -7.97 -13.57 8.09
CA ALA A 102 -8.26 -13.13 6.73
C ALA A 102 -6.96 -12.89 5.94
N VAL A 103 -5.95 -12.28 6.57
CA VAL A 103 -4.61 -12.09 5.99
C VAL A 103 -3.97 -13.45 5.68
N GLN A 104 -3.95 -14.39 6.63
CA GLN A 104 -3.37 -15.72 6.44
C GLN A 104 -4.08 -16.50 5.33
N ARG A 105 -5.40 -16.52 5.33
CA ARG A 105 -6.18 -17.16 4.25
C ARG A 105 -5.88 -16.57 2.88
N THR A 106 -5.70 -15.26 2.83
CA THR A 106 -5.35 -14.57 1.58
C THR A 106 -3.97 -14.96 1.11
N LEU A 107 -2.99 -15.06 2.02
CA LEU A 107 -1.64 -15.53 1.71
C LEU A 107 -1.65 -16.96 1.15
N TYR A 108 -2.33 -17.90 1.82
CA TYR A 108 -2.44 -19.29 1.32
C TYR A 108 -3.07 -19.35 -0.08
N ARG A 109 -4.11 -18.56 -0.32
CA ARG A 109 -4.73 -18.49 -1.66
C ARG A 109 -3.79 -17.95 -2.74
N ILE A 110 -2.89 -17.03 -2.38
CA ILE A 110 -1.90 -16.46 -3.31
C ILE A 110 -0.77 -17.44 -3.58
N THR A 111 -0.30 -18.16 -2.55
CA THR A 111 0.81 -19.13 -2.67
C THR A 111 0.35 -20.47 -3.24
N GLY A 112 -0.94 -20.72 -3.32
CA GLY A 112 -1.48 -22.01 -3.79
C GLY A 112 -1.41 -23.12 -2.74
N GLU A 113 -1.14 -22.79 -1.50
CA GLU A 113 -1.22 -23.71 -0.38
C GLU A 113 -2.66 -23.80 0.11
N ASN A 114 -3.23 -25.02 0.12
CA ASN A 114 -4.57 -25.32 0.63
C ASN A 114 -4.52 -25.80 2.07
#